data_2a2993fa15c9720c06963d48b581dd31
#
_entry.id   2a2993fa15c9720c06963d48b581dd31
#
_cell.length_a   1.000
_cell.length_b   1.000
_cell.length_c   1.000
_cell.angle_alpha   90.00
_cell.angle_beta   90.00
_cell.angle_gamma   90.00
#
_symmetry.space_group_name_H-M   'P 1'
#
loop_
_entity.id
_entity.type
_entity.pdbx_description
1 polymer ?
#
loop_
_entity_poly.entity_id
_entity_poly.type
_entity_poly.pdbx_seq_one_letter_code
_entity_poly.pdbx_strand_id
1 'polypeptide(L)'
;MRITKYILGAVTAASFAGGAIAQTEIQWWHAMGGANGERVDRIAADFNASQSDYVVVPSYKGNYTETMTAAVAAFRAGEQPDIVQVFEVGTATMMAAEGAVYPISDLMNDTGTAFDQSVYLPAVVSYYQTSEGELLSMPFNSSTPVLWFNQDAFDAAGIEAAPTTWNELNAAAQKLLDSGMSCGYSFGWQSWVMIENYGAWHNLPMGTQENGFAGLDTEFTFNNDAVANRLQSIADSQESGIFKYGGRRGDSLSLFTSGECGMWMNSSAYYGSITSQAEFAFGQTMLPLDTDVAEAPQNSIIGGATLWVLRGKPEANYPGVAAFMNFLSGSEVQAWWHQETGYVPITTAASDLSREQGFYDENPGTDTAIAELSLNTPTANSRGLRFGNFVQIRDAINEEMEALWAGDKTAQEALDEAVERGNTLLAKFARANN
;
A
#
# COMPACT_ATOMS: atom_id res chain seq x y z
N MET A 1 38.76 26.39 -83.63
CA MET A 1 38.81 25.46 -82.48
C MET A 1 38.31 26.22 -81.29
N ARG A 2 37.02 26.07 -80.85
CA ARG A 2 36.41 26.81 -79.71
C ARG A 2 36.37 25.81 -78.53
N ILE A 3 37.04 26.20 -77.44
CA ILE A 3 37.11 25.42 -76.17
C ILE A 3 36.00 25.98 -75.28
N THR A 4 34.96 25.16 -75.03
CA THR A 4 33.90 25.49 -74.10
C THR A 4 34.31 25.03 -72.67
N LYS A 5 34.43 26.00 -71.74
CA LYS A 5 34.70 25.72 -70.32
C LYS A 5 33.40 25.39 -69.59
N TYR A 6 33.26 24.21 -69.02
CA TYR A 6 32.18 23.85 -68.12
C TYR A 6 32.58 24.29 -66.69
N ILE A 7 31.76 25.11 -66.07
CA ILE A 7 31.86 25.48 -64.65
C ILE A 7 31.01 24.48 -63.88
N LEU A 8 31.65 23.64 -63.07
CA LEU A 8 30.98 22.73 -62.13
C LEU A 8 30.65 23.53 -60.84
N GLY A 9 29.40 23.82 -60.61
CA GLY A 9 28.92 24.44 -59.37
C GLY A 9 28.82 23.35 -58.27
N ALA A 10 29.65 23.41 -57.25
CA ALA A 10 29.53 22.61 -56.06
C ALA A 10 28.40 23.14 -55.19
N VAL A 11 27.31 22.39 -55.07
CA VAL A 11 26.25 22.66 -54.09
C VAL A 11 26.68 22.03 -52.76
N THR A 12 27.09 22.87 -51.81
CA THR A 12 27.38 22.45 -50.42
C THR A 12 26.03 22.30 -49.71
N ALA A 13 25.58 21.05 -49.52
CA ALA A 13 24.48 20.71 -48.64
C ALA A 13 24.96 20.88 -47.19
N ALA A 14 24.52 21.95 -46.52
CA ALA A 14 24.71 22.12 -45.09
C ALA A 14 23.77 21.14 -44.36
N SER A 15 24.27 20.01 -43.89
CA SER A 15 23.56 19.11 -42.97
C SER A 15 23.45 19.81 -41.63
N PHE A 16 22.24 20.31 -41.29
CA PHE A 16 21.92 20.65 -39.91
C PHE A 16 21.86 19.33 -39.11
N ALA A 17 22.94 18.96 -38.47
CA ALA A 17 22.90 17.98 -37.39
C ALA A 17 22.18 18.66 -36.23
N GLY A 18 20.86 18.49 -36.13
CA GLY A 18 20.11 18.76 -34.93
C GLY A 18 20.72 17.89 -33.82
N GLY A 19 21.43 18.50 -32.88
CA GLY A 19 21.88 17.79 -31.69
C GLY A 19 20.64 17.20 -31.01
N ALA A 20 20.53 15.89 -30.97
CA ALA A 20 19.60 15.24 -30.08
C ALA A 20 19.97 15.70 -28.67
N ILE A 21 19.15 16.51 -28.03
CA ILE A 21 19.28 16.81 -26.60
C ILE A 21 19.04 15.48 -25.93
N ALA A 22 20.03 14.98 -25.18
CA ALA A 22 19.85 13.75 -24.42
C ALA A 22 18.75 13.99 -23.38
N GLN A 23 17.77 13.10 -23.35
CA GLN A 23 16.71 13.13 -22.34
C GLN A 23 17.31 13.08 -20.94
N THR A 24 16.74 13.82 -20.00
CA THR A 24 17.13 13.72 -18.58
C THR A 24 16.58 12.44 -17.99
N GLU A 25 17.48 11.59 -17.47
CA GLU A 25 17.12 10.31 -16.85
C GLU A 25 16.71 10.51 -15.40
N ILE A 26 15.56 9.91 -15.03
CA ILE A 26 14.98 9.92 -13.69
C ILE A 26 14.91 8.49 -13.17
N GLN A 27 15.64 8.19 -12.10
CA GLN A 27 15.68 6.89 -11.47
C GLN A 27 14.52 6.71 -10.50
N TRP A 28 13.69 5.69 -10.73
CA TRP A 28 12.60 5.30 -9.84
C TRP A 28 12.82 3.91 -9.24
N TRP A 29 13.13 3.85 -7.93
CA TRP A 29 13.25 2.58 -7.21
C TRP A 29 11.92 2.18 -6.60
N HIS A 30 11.51 0.93 -6.84
CA HIS A 30 10.21 0.40 -6.42
C HIS A 30 10.29 -1.03 -5.89
N ALA A 31 9.21 -1.43 -5.17
CA ALA A 31 9.05 -2.74 -4.54
C ALA A 31 7.98 -3.61 -5.22
N MET A 32 7.51 -3.22 -6.41
CA MET A 32 6.50 -3.95 -7.15
C MET A 32 7.12 -5.10 -7.91
N GLY A 33 6.84 -6.35 -7.51
CA GLY A 33 7.27 -7.56 -8.21
C GLY A 33 6.14 -8.19 -9.04
N GLY A 34 6.50 -9.20 -9.85
CA GLY A 34 5.54 -9.94 -10.68
C GLY A 34 4.72 -9.05 -11.60
N ALA A 35 3.44 -9.35 -11.76
CA ALA A 35 2.53 -8.59 -12.63
C ALA A 35 2.43 -7.10 -12.28
N ASN A 36 2.57 -6.73 -11.01
CA ASN A 36 2.58 -5.31 -10.62
C ASN A 36 3.88 -4.61 -11.04
N GLY A 37 5.01 -5.32 -11.13
CA GLY A 37 6.25 -4.80 -11.72
C GLY A 37 6.09 -4.49 -13.20
N GLU A 38 5.46 -5.38 -13.97
CA GLU A 38 5.16 -5.16 -15.39
C GLU A 38 4.25 -3.93 -15.60
N ARG A 39 3.30 -3.72 -14.69
CA ARG A 39 2.43 -2.54 -14.72
C ARG A 39 3.18 -1.25 -14.40
N VAL A 40 4.16 -1.29 -13.48
CA VAL A 40 5.06 -0.16 -13.21
C VAL A 40 5.91 0.17 -14.44
N ASP A 41 6.46 -0.84 -15.10
CA ASP A 41 7.22 -0.67 -16.35
C ASP A 41 6.35 -0.03 -17.44
N ARG A 42 5.07 -0.43 -17.54
CA ARG A 42 4.11 0.17 -18.47
C ARG A 42 3.85 1.64 -18.16
N ILE A 43 3.61 2.02 -16.89
CA ILE A 43 3.42 3.42 -16.49
C ILE A 43 4.62 4.27 -16.90
N ALA A 44 5.84 3.78 -16.63
CA ALA A 44 7.05 4.48 -17.04
C ALA A 44 7.17 4.59 -18.57
N ALA A 45 6.86 3.53 -19.31
CA ALA A 45 6.87 3.54 -20.77
C ALA A 45 5.84 4.53 -21.36
N ASP A 46 4.63 4.56 -20.82
CA ASP A 46 3.56 5.47 -21.24
C ASP A 46 3.95 6.94 -20.98
N PHE A 47 4.55 7.25 -19.82
CA PHE A 47 5.11 8.58 -19.56
C PHE A 47 6.22 8.93 -20.55
N ASN A 48 7.18 8.03 -20.76
CA ASN A 48 8.31 8.23 -21.65
C ASN A 48 7.87 8.44 -23.10
N ALA A 49 6.77 7.83 -23.53
CA ALA A 49 6.18 8.01 -24.86
C ALA A 49 5.37 9.32 -25.01
N SER A 50 4.91 9.91 -23.89
CA SER A 50 4.06 11.10 -23.90
C SER A 50 4.81 12.41 -24.10
N GLN A 51 6.14 12.42 -23.96
CA GLN A 51 6.98 13.61 -24.04
C GLN A 51 8.41 13.21 -24.47
N SER A 52 9.32 14.20 -24.71
CA SER A 52 10.68 13.97 -25.24
C SER A 52 11.82 14.47 -24.34
N ASP A 53 11.53 15.09 -23.22
CA ASP A 53 12.51 15.80 -22.40
C ASP A 53 13.11 14.93 -21.29
N TYR A 54 12.33 13.95 -20.82
CA TYR A 54 12.65 13.09 -19.69
C TYR A 54 12.49 11.61 -20.02
N VAL A 55 13.24 10.75 -19.32
CA VAL A 55 13.05 9.30 -19.35
C VAL A 55 13.04 8.77 -17.92
N VAL A 56 11.93 8.20 -17.48
CA VAL A 56 11.81 7.50 -16.20
C VAL A 56 12.30 6.07 -16.38
N VAL A 57 13.23 5.65 -15.51
CA VAL A 57 13.82 4.31 -15.48
C VAL A 57 13.44 3.64 -14.17
N PRO A 58 12.41 2.76 -14.17
CA PRO A 58 12.03 2.01 -12.99
C PRO A 58 13.06 0.91 -12.69
N SER A 59 13.31 0.68 -11.40
CA SER A 59 14.21 -0.36 -10.93
C SER A 59 13.59 -1.09 -9.74
N TYR A 60 13.26 -2.36 -9.90
CA TYR A 60 12.84 -3.22 -8.81
C TYR A 60 13.97 -3.47 -7.82
N LYS A 61 13.76 -3.23 -6.53
CA LYS A 61 14.76 -3.36 -5.47
C LYS A 61 14.39 -4.41 -4.39
N GLY A 62 13.54 -5.35 -4.74
CA GLY A 62 13.01 -6.33 -3.80
C GLY A 62 11.71 -5.87 -3.15
N ASN A 63 11.36 -6.45 -2.00
CA ASN A 63 10.16 -6.04 -1.26
C ASN A 63 10.32 -4.64 -0.64
N TYR A 64 9.25 -4.15 0.02
CA TYR A 64 9.25 -2.80 0.61
C TYR A 64 10.40 -2.56 1.60
N THR A 65 10.70 -3.53 2.48
CA THR A 65 11.79 -3.42 3.46
C THR A 65 13.16 -3.36 2.77
N GLU A 66 13.36 -4.20 1.75
CA GLU A 66 14.59 -4.24 0.96
C GLU A 66 14.79 -2.95 0.18
N THR A 67 13.73 -2.45 -0.48
CA THR A 67 13.75 -1.19 -1.24
C THR A 67 14.09 0.00 -0.35
N MET A 68 13.45 0.13 0.82
CA MET A 68 13.72 1.20 1.78
C MET A 68 15.15 1.11 2.33
N THR A 69 15.61 -0.10 2.68
CA THR A 69 16.98 -0.32 3.19
C THR A 69 18.02 0.05 2.13
N ALA A 70 17.79 -0.35 0.87
CA ALA A 70 18.67 0.00 -0.24
C ALA A 70 18.72 1.52 -0.47
N ALA A 71 17.58 2.21 -0.40
CA ALA A 71 17.51 3.67 -0.57
C ALA A 71 18.26 4.42 0.54
N VAL A 72 18.12 4.00 1.81
CA VAL A 72 18.87 4.57 2.94
C VAL A 72 20.38 4.37 2.77
N ALA A 73 20.81 3.19 2.34
CA ALA A 73 22.23 2.91 2.08
C ALA A 73 22.78 3.76 0.93
N ALA A 74 22.04 3.86 -0.18
CA ALA A 74 22.40 4.65 -1.33
C ALA A 74 22.47 6.15 -1.02
N PHE A 75 21.52 6.67 -0.23
CA PHE A 75 21.55 8.08 0.21
C PHE A 75 22.82 8.40 0.99
N ARG A 76 23.22 7.53 1.91
CA ARG A 76 24.47 7.70 2.67
C ARG A 76 25.73 7.66 1.78
N ALA A 77 25.67 6.95 0.66
CA ALA A 77 26.75 6.87 -0.32
C ALA A 77 26.71 8.00 -1.37
N GLY A 78 25.66 8.83 -1.42
CA GLY A 78 25.45 9.84 -2.45
C GLY A 78 25.00 9.25 -3.80
N GLU A 79 24.44 8.03 -3.79
CA GLU A 79 24.02 7.25 -4.97
C GLU A 79 22.50 6.98 -4.99
N GLN A 80 21.72 7.77 -4.25
CA GLN A 80 20.27 7.62 -4.14
C GLN A 80 19.56 7.81 -5.49
N PRO A 81 18.38 7.18 -5.71
CA PRO A 81 17.53 7.47 -6.86
C PRO A 81 16.91 8.86 -6.75
N ASP A 82 16.22 9.32 -7.81
CA ASP A 82 15.38 10.52 -7.75
C ASP A 82 14.09 10.25 -6.97
N ILE A 83 13.49 9.08 -7.20
CA ILE A 83 12.22 8.64 -6.62
C ILE A 83 12.41 7.28 -5.95
N VAL A 84 11.90 7.14 -4.73
CA VAL A 84 11.82 5.85 -4.03
C VAL A 84 10.41 5.57 -3.52
N GLN A 85 9.94 4.36 -3.77
CA GLN A 85 8.69 3.86 -3.19
C GLN A 85 8.93 3.37 -1.77
N VAL A 86 8.22 3.95 -0.81
CA VAL A 86 8.27 3.56 0.60
C VAL A 86 6.87 3.26 1.10
N PHE A 87 6.70 2.11 1.75
CA PHE A 87 5.42 1.71 2.32
C PHE A 87 5.06 2.55 3.57
N GLU A 88 3.80 2.51 3.94
CA GLU A 88 3.19 3.41 4.93
C GLU A 88 3.92 3.42 6.28
N VAL A 89 4.40 2.26 6.76
CA VAL A 89 5.15 2.18 8.04
C VAL A 89 6.53 2.83 7.99
N GLY A 90 7.03 3.16 6.81
CA GLY A 90 8.27 3.90 6.61
C GLY A 90 8.11 5.42 6.80
N THR A 91 6.87 5.93 6.83
CA THR A 91 6.57 7.37 6.80
C THR A 91 7.29 8.16 7.90
N ALA A 92 7.17 7.76 9.17
CA ALA A 92 7.83 8.47 10.28
C ALA A 92 9.38 8.46 10.13
N THR A 93 9.96 7.39 9.63
CA THR A 93 11.40 7.31 9.36
C THR A 93 11.83 8.25 8.23
N MET A 94 11.02 8.35 7.17
CA MET A 94 11.28 9.30 6.08
C MET A 94 11.12 10.75 6.53
N MET A 95 10.12 11.06 7.36
CA MET A 95 9.93 12.38 7.95
C MET A 95 11.12 12.81 8.82
N ALA A 96 11.72 11.88 9.57
CA ALA A 96 12.87 12.13 10.41
C ALA A 96 14.20 12.25 9.61
N ALA A 97 14.21 11.91 8.33
CA ALA A 97 15.37 12.03 7.46
C ALA A 97 15.54 13.47 6.96
N GLU A 98 15.86 14.39 7.89
CA GLU A 98 16.02 15.83 7.59
C GLU A 98 17.01 16.07 6.44
N GLY A 99 16.59 16.91 5.49
CA GLY A 99 17.40 17.28 4.32
C GLY A 99 17.55 16.19 3.25
N ALA A 100 17.06 14.96 3.49
CA ALA A 100 17.10 13.88 2.50
C ALA A 100 15.87 13.87 1.57
N VAL A 101 14.74 14.32 2.08
CA VAL A 101 13.47 14.33 1.36
C VAL A 101 13.20 15.69 0.74
N TYR A 102 12.68 15.70 -0.48
CA TYR A 102 12.09 16.87 -1.12
C TYR A 102 10.58 16.75 -1.02
N PRO A 103 9.90 17.51 -0.14
CA PRO A 103 8.44 17.47 -0.04
C PRO A 103 7.77 17.70 -1.38
N ILE A 104 6.71 16.94 -1.66
CA ILE A 104 6.00 17.06 -2.94
C ILE A 104 5.40 18.46 -3.11
N SER A 105 4.85 19.04 -2.04
CA SER A 105 4.31 20.41 -2.08
C SER A 105 5.37 21.42 -2.52
N ASP A 106 6.59 21.34 -1.96
CA ASP A 106 7.72 22.19 -2.34
C ASP A 106 8.16 21.95 -3.77
N LEU A 107 8.36 20.66 -4.14
CA LEU A 107 8.80 20.29 -5.49
C LEU A 107 7.87 20.86 -6.56
N MET A 108 6.55 20.70 -6.39
CA MET A 108 5.57 21.19 -7.36
C MET A 108 5.58 22.72 -7.46
N ASN A 109 5.70 23.41 -6.31
CA ASN A 109 5.80 24.85 -6.26
C ASN A 109 7.10 25.35 -6.94
N ASP A 110 8.26 24.79 -6.59
CA ASP A 110 9.57 25.24 -7.06
C ASP A 110 9.77 24.99 -8.57
N THR A 111 9.16 23.91 -9.09
CA THR A 111 9.18 23.60 -10.52
C THR A 111 8.09 24.34 -11.33
N GLY A 112 7.18 25.05 -10.65
CA GLY A 112 6.03 25.70 -11.30
C GLY A 112 5.01 24.71 -11.85
N THR A 113 5.00 23.47 -11.39
CA THR A 113 4.05 22.44 -11.80
C THR A 113 2.72 22.66 -11.10
N ALA A 114 1.63 22.72 -11.85
CA ALA A 114 0.29 22.86 -11.25
C ALA A 114 -0.02 21.65 -10.38
N PHE A 115 -0.36 21.91 -9.11
CA PHE A 115 -0.64 20.88 -8.14
C PHE A 115 -1.76 21.31 -7.20
N ASP A 116 -2.79 20.46 -7.08
CA ASP A 116 -3.90 20.65 -6.15
C ASP A 116 -4.07 19.39 -5.32
N GLN A 117 -3.63 19.43 -4.06
CA GLN A 117 -3.74 18.29 -3.17
C GLN A 117 -5.19 17.95 -2.77
N SER A 118 -6.16 18.85 -3.00
CA SER A 118 -7.57 18.62 -2.66
C SER A 118 -8.26 17.60 -3.57
N VAL A 119 -7.67 17.26 -4.72
CA VAL A 119 -8.20 16.25 -5.64
C VAL A 119 -7.97 14.81 -5.16
N TYR A 120 -7.04 14.62 -4.21
CA TYR A 120 -6.72 13.31 -3.67
C TYR A 120 -7.70 12.92 -2.56
N LEU A 121 -7.88 11.61 -2.37
CA LEU A 121 -8.73 11.09 -1.29
C LEU A 121 -8.17 11.50 0.07
N PRO A 122 -8.96 12.16 0.93
CA PRO A 122 -8.48 12.65 2.23
C PRO A 122 -7.85 11.57 3.11
N ALA A 123 -8.43 10.36 3.15
CA ALA A 123 -7.92 9.24 3.91
C ALA A 123 -6.53 8.76 3.44
N VAL A 124 -6.16 9.03 2.18
CA VAL A 124 -4.84 8.69 1.64
C VAL A 124 -3.83 9.80 1.93
N VAL A 125 -4.16 11.06 1.63
CA VAL A 125 -3.21 12.17 1.80
C VAL A 125 -2.92 12.48 3.26
N SER A 126 -3.91 12.40 4.16
CA SER A 126 -3.73 12.70 5.59
C SER A 126 -2.67 11.83 6.25
N TYR A 127 -2.43 10.64 5.72
CA TYR A 127 -1.37 9.75 6.21
C TYR A 127 0.04 10.30 5.90
N TYR A 128 0.21 11.07 4.83
CA TYR A 128 1.49 11.53 4.30
C TYR A 128 1.71 13.03 4.44
N GLN A 129 0.82 13.73 5.15
CA GLN A 129 0.93 15.16 5.42
C GLN A 129 1.61 15.44 6.75
N THR A 130 2.26 16.61 6.86
CA THR A 130 2.65 17.19 8.14
C THR A 130 1.41 17.62 8.95
N SER A 131 1.61 18.06 10.21
CA SER A 131 0.56 18.67 11.04
C SER A 131 0.00 19.96 10.43
N GLU A 132 0.81 20.66 9.62
CA GLU A 132 0.44 21.88 8.90
C GLU A 132 -0.28 21.60 7.57
N GLY A 133 -0.43 20.33 7.18
CA GLY A 133 -1.10 19.91 5.95
C GLY A 133 -0.21 19.90 4.70
N GLU A 134 1.12 20.00 4.87
CA GLU A 134 2.07 19.89 3.76
C GLU A 134 2.19 18.42 3.34
N LEU A 135 2.01 18.14 2.03
CA LEU A 135 2.16 16.79 1.49
C LEU A 135 3.65 16.49 1.22
N LEU A 136 4.16 15.47 1.90
CA LEU A 136 5.58 15.10 1.87
C LEU A 136 5.93 14.17 0.73
N SER A 137 5.01 13.29 0.34
CA SER A 137 5.24 12.26 -0.68
C SER A 137 4.00 12.08 -1.54
N MET A 138 4.18 11.64 -2.79
CA MET A 138 3.09 11.44 -3.74
C MET A 138 2.39 10.11 -3.45
N PRO A 139 1.09 10.09 -3.13
CA PRO A 139 0.32 8.85 -3.07
C PRO A 139 0.46 8.04 -4.37
N PHE A 140 0.56 6.71 -4.24
CA PHE A 140 0.68 5.85 -5.42
C PHE A 140 -0.21 4.62 -5.31
N ASN A 141 0.16 3.65 -4.48
CA ASN A 141 -0.51 2.36 -4.38
C ASN A 141 -1.03 2.15 -2.97
N SER A 142 -2.17 2.73 -2.68
CA SER A 142 -2.86 2.57 -1.41
C SER A 142 -3.91 1.47 -1.48
N SER A 143 -4.12 0.74 -0.38
CA SER A 143 -5.11 -0.32 -0.25
C SER A 143 -5.66 -0.38 1.16
N THR A 144 -6.73 -1.13 1.37
CA THR A 144 -7.20 -1.54 2.71
C THR A 144 -7.24 -3.06 2.79
N PRO A 145 -7.21 -3.65 3.98
CA PRO A 145 -7.58 -5.04 4.10
C PRO A 145 -9.08 -5.18 3.89
N VAL A 146 -9.49 -6.20 3.14
CA VAL A 146 -10.87 -6.57 2.88
C VAL A 146 -11.05 -8.05 3.15
N LEU A 147 -12.29 -8.51 3.31
CA LEU A 147 -12.62 -9.94 3.37
C LEU A 147 -12.98 -10.45 1.97
N TRP A 148 -12.10 -11.27 1.40
CA TRP A 148 -12.35 -12.03 0.17
C TRP A 148 -13.10 -13.31 0.48
N PHE A 149 -14.01 -13.74 -0.40
CA PHE A 149 -14.75 -14.99 -0.24
C PHE A 149 -14.93 -15.71 -1.59
N ASN A 150 -14.92 -17.03 -1.52
CA ASN A 150 -15.20 -17.90 -2.65
C ASN A 150 -16.71 -18.05 -2.80
N GLN A 151 -17.28 -17.42 -3.83
CA GLN A 151 -18.73 -17.41 -4.05
C GLN A 151 -19.27 -18.81 -4.36
N ASP A 152 -18.57 -19.59 -5.18
CA ASP A 152 -18.99 -20.95 -5.53
C ASP A 152 -19.04 -21.84 -4.28
N ALA A 153 -18.06 -21.69 -3.36
CA ALA A 153 -18.08 -22.42 -2.10
C ALA A 153 -19.20 -21.93 -1.17
N PHE A 154 -19.50 -20.63 -1.15
CA PHE A 154 -20.62 -20.07 -0.39
C PHE A 154 -21.95 -20.64 -0.88
N ASP A 155 -22.16 -20.66 -2.20
CA ASP A 155 -23.36 -21.21 -2.81
C ASP A 155 -23.53 -22.71 -2.48
N ALA A 156 -22.44 -23.47 -2.59
CA ALA A 156 -22.43 -24.90 -2.25
C ALA A 156 -22.70 -25.17 -0.75
N ALA A 157 -22.26 -24.30 0.14
CA ALA A 157 -22.45 -24.39 1.59
C ALA A 157 -23.79 -23.78 2.06
N GLY A 158 -24.58 -23.18 1.17
CA GLY A 158 -25.84 -22.49 1.50
C GLY A 158 -25.59 -21.23 2.36
N ILE A 159 -24.54 -20.46 2.05
CA ILE A 159 -24.22 -19.17 2.65
C ILE A 159 -24.78 -18.08 1.73
N GLU A 160 -25.85 -17.42 2.16
CA GLU A 160 -26.60 -16.48 1.31
C GLU A 160 -25.96 -15.09 1.23
N ALA A 161 -25.11 -14.71 2.22
CA ALA A 161 -24.49 -13.40 2.28
C ALA A 161 -23.09 -13.49 2.89
N ALA A 162 -22.19 -12.59 2.47
CA ALA A 162 -20.88 -12.47 3.08
C ALA A 162 -20.99 -12.00 4.55
N PRO A 163 -20.17 -12.53 5.46
CA PRO A 163 -20.22 -12.18 6.88
C PRO A 163 -19.79 -10.73 7.12
N THR A 164 -20.48 -10.06 8.02
CA THR A 164 -20.22 -8.68 8.43
C THR A 164 -19.69 -8.59 9.87
N THR A 165 -19.80 -9.67 10.63
CA THR A 165 -19.32 -9.77 12.01
C THR A 165 -18.42 -11.00 12.18
N TRP A 166 -17.58 -10.99 13.23
CA TRP A 166 -16.74 -12.14 13.56
C TRP A 166 -17.55 -13.39 13.89
N ASN A 167 -18.73 -13.24 14.50
CA ASN A 167 -19.62 -14.36 14.77
C ASN A 167 -20.16 -14.97 13.47
N GLU A 168 -20.56 -14.14 12.52
CA GLU A 168 -21.00 -14.58 11.19
C GLU A 168 -19.86 -15.21 10.39
N LEU A 169 -18.63 -14.66 10.48
CA LEU A 169 -17.44 -15.21 9.84
C LEU A 169 -17.16 -16.64 10.34
N ASN A 170 -17.19 -16.85 11.65
CA ASN A 170 -16.99 -18.17 12.24
C ASN A 170 -18.11 -19.15 11.86
N ALA A 171 -19.37 -18.68 11.82
CA ALA A 171 -20.49 -19.50 11.38
C ALA A 171 -20.40 -19.87 9.87
N ALA A 172 -19.96 -18.93 9.03
CA ALA A 172 -19.71 -19.21 7.62
C ALA A 172 -18.53 -20.19 7.45
N ALA A 173 -17.43 -20.00 8.20
CA ALA A 173 -16.29 -20.91 8.21
C ALA A 173 -16.72 -22.34 8.59
N GLN A 174 -17.56 -22.53 9.62
CA GLN A 174 -18.08 -23.85 9.99
C GLN A 174 -18.91 -24.47 8.86
N LYS A 175 -19.80 -23.72 8.20
CA LYS A 175 -20.57 -24.23 7.05
C LYS A 175 -19.67 -24.66 5.90
N LEU A 176 -18.60 -23.91 5.62
CA LEU A 176 -17.62 -24.27 4.61
C LEU A 176 -16.91 -25.60 4.95
N LEU A 177 -16.49 -25.79 6.20
CA LEU A 177 -15.93 -27.07 6.67
C LEU A 177 -16.94 -28.21 6.55
N ASP A 178 -18.20 -27.99 6.95
CA ASP A 178 -19.28 -28.98 6.86
C ASP A 178 -19.58 -29.36 5.40
N SER A 179 -19.34 -28.46 4.45
CA SER A 179 -19.48 -28.71 3.01
C SER A 179 -18.29 -29.45 2.40
N GLY A 180 -17.21 -29.69 3.17
CA GLY A 180 -16.04 -30.46 2.77
C GLY A 180 -14.79 -29.65 2.46
N MET A 181 -14.79 -28.34 2.70
CA MET A 181 -13.56 -27.56 2.65
C MET A 181 -12.63 -27.89 3.81
N SER A 182 -11.34 -27.76 3.63
CA SER A 182 -10.33 -28.04 4.67
C SER A 182 -9.96 -26.84 5.54
N CYS A 183 -10.40 -25.63 5.14
CA CYS A 183 -10.11 -24.38 5.84
C CYS A 183 -11.28 -23.40 5.65
N GLY A 184 -11.75 -22.80 6.77
CA GLY A 184 -12.78 -21.77 6.74
C GLY A 184 -12.21 -20.44 6.23
N TYR A 185 -11.18 -19.91 6.92
CA TYR A 185 -10.51 -18.68 6.48
C TYR A 185 -9.02 -18.66 6.81
N SER A 186 -8.31 -17.77 6.13
CA SER A 186 -6.94 -17.37 6.41
C SER A 186 -6.81 -15.85 6.36
N PHE A 187 -5.64 -15.33 6.69
CA PHE A 187 -5.29 -13.94 6.44
C PHE A 187 -3.81 -13.80 6.09
N GLY A 188 -3.44 -12.68 5.49
CA GLY A 188 -2.05 -12.27 5.33
C GLY A 188 -1.80 -10.91 5.97
N TRP A 189 -0.56 -10.40 5.93
CA TRP A 189 -0.17 -9.15 6.58
C TRP A 189 -0.72 -9.04 8.02
N GLN A 190 -0.52 -10.09 8.81
CA GLN A 190 -1.20 -10.36 10.07
C GLN A 190 -1.19 -9.18 11.06
N SER A 191 -0.07 -8.47 11.24
CA SER A 191 -0.01 -7.28 12.08
C SER A 191 -0.90 -6.15 11.55
N TRP A 192 -0.86 -5.91 10.23
CA TRP A 192 -1.65 -4.87 9.59
C TRP A 192 -3.15 -5.15 9.60
N VAL A 193 -3.55 -6.40 9.35
CA VAL A 193 -4.97 -6.81 9.36
C VAL A 193 -5.50 -6.92 10.79
N MET A 194 -4.79 -7.65 11.68
CA MET A 194 -5.32 -8.12 12.95
C MET A 194 -4.99 -7.25 14.17
N ILE A 195 -4.08 -6.27 14.03
CA ILE A 195 -3.76 -5.33 15.10
C ILE A 195 -4.05 -3.90 14.64
N GLU A 196 -3.42 -3.47 13.54
CA GLU A 196 -3.49 -2.09 13.07
C GLU A 196 -4.89 -1.72 12.56
N ASN A 197 -5.41 -2.50 11.60
CA ASN A 197 -6.76 -2.28 11.07
C ASN A 197 -7.86 -2.78 12.01
N TYR A 198 -7.64 -3.84 12.78
CA TYR A 198 -8.57 -4.21 13.83
C TYR A 198 -8.74 -3.06 14.85
N GLY A 199 -7.62 -2.45 15.27
CA GLY A 199 -7.67 -1.28 16.14
C GLY A 199 -8.43 -0.10 15.52
N ALA A 200 -8.10 0.29 14.30
CA ALA A 200 -8.76 1.39 13.59
C ALA A 200 -10.26 1.12 13.39
N TRP A 201 -10.62 -0.09 12.93
CA TRP A 201 -11.99 -0.52 12.67
C TRP A 201 -12.90 -0.46 13.91
N HIS A 202 -12.34 -0.78 15.08
CA HIS A 202 -13.03 -0.75 16.37
C HIS A 202 -12.76 0.52 17.19
N ASN A 203 -12.11 1.52 16.59
CA ASN A 203 -11.73 2.79 17.22
C ASN A 203 -10.89 2.62 18.50
N LEU A 204 -10.01 1.62 18.52
CA LEU A 204 -9.07 1.36 19.61
C LEU A 204 -7.71 2.02 19.32
N PRO A 205 -7.03 2.62 20.31
CA PRO A 205 -5.68 3.13 20.09
C PRO A 205 -4.68 1.99 19.94
N MET A 206 -3.77 2.11 18.98
CA MET A 206 -2.59 1.26 18.87
C MET A 206 -1.45 1.75 19.77
N GLY A 207 -1.37 3.06 20.00
CA GLY A 207 -0.39 3.70 20.87
C GLY A 207 -0.83 5.06 21.35
N THR A 208 -0.05 5.63 22.24
CA THR A 208 -0.23 6.98 22.78
C THR A 208 0.03 8.06 21.73
N GLN A 209 -0.05 9.33 22.09
CA GLN A 209 0.22 10.48 21.21
C GLN A 209 -0.57 10.41 19.89
N GLU A 210 -1.87 10.03 19.97
CA GLU A 210 -2.72 9.89 18.78
C GLU A 210 -2.11 8.96 17.73
N ASN A 211 -1.67 7.78 18.15
CA ASN A 211 -0.94 6.83 17.33
C ASN A 211 0.35 7.41 16.72
N GLY A 212 1.06 8.25 17.49
CA GLY A 212 2.34 8.85 17.08
C GLY A 212 2.22 10.15 16.28
N PHE A 213 1.02 10.63 15.98
CA PHE A 213 0.85 11.90 15.26
C PHE A 213 1.13 13.14 16.10
N ALA A 214 0.93 13.05 17.42
CA ALA A 214 1.12 14.19 18.33
C ALA A 214 2.54 14.30 18.90
N GLY A 215 3.43 13.34 18.68
CA GLY A 215 4.81 13.41 19.14
C GLY A 215 5.55 12.08 19.11
N LEU A 216 6.88 12.17 19.33
CA LEU A 216 7.77 11.01 19.29
C LEU A 216 7.83 10.22 20.60
N ASP A 217 7.40 10.83 21.73
CA ASP A 217 7.32 10.16 23.04
C ASP A 217 6.04 9.29 23.09
N THR A 218 6.07 8.22 22.35
CA THR A 218 4.94 7.33 22.07
C THR A 218 5.21 5.95 22.66
N GLU A 219 4.18 5.34 23.23
CA GLU A 219 4.17 3.97 23.73
C GLU A 219 3.00 3.20 23.12
N PHE A 220 3.20 1.92 22.83
CA PHE A 220 2.15 1.03 22.33
C PHE A 220 1.18 0.63 23.44
N THR A 221 -0.08 0.44 23.06
CA THR A 221 -1.20 0.07 23.94
C THR A 221 -2.10 -1.02 23.34
N PHE A 222 -1.64 -1.67 22.26
CA PHE A 222 -2.45 -2.67 21.55
C PHE A 222 -2.54 -4.04 22.25
N ASN A 223 -1.85 -4.25 23.39
CA ASN A 223 -1.96 -5.45 24.22
C ASN A 223 -3.17 -5.41 25.18
N ASN A 224 -4.27 -4.81 24.71
CA ASN A 224 -5.51 -4.73 25.46
C ASN A 224 -6.37 -5.98 25.30
N ASP A 225 -7.34 -6.17 26.22
CA ASP A 225 -8.21 -7.35 26.27
C ASP A 225 -8.95 -7.61 24.95
N ALA A 226 -9.37 -6.57 24.23
CA ALA A 226 -10.11 -6.72 22.97
C ALA A 226 -9.25 -7.41 21.90
N VAL A 227 -8.01 -6.95 21.70
CA VAL A 227 -7.07 -7.53 20.75
C VAL A 227 -6.64 -8.93 21.23
N ALA A 228 -6.30 -9.08 22.52
CA ALA A 228 -5.85 -10.36 23.07
C ALA A 228 -6.93 -11.45 22.95
N ASN A 229 -8.18 -11.15 23.33
CA ASN A 229 -9.30 -12.09 23.22
C ASN A 229 -9.57 -12.49 21.76
N ARG A 230 -9.51 -11.55 20.83
CA ARG A 230 -9.71 -11.83 19.39
C ARG A 230 -8.61 -12.76 18.87
N LEU A 231 -7.35 -12.44 19.10
CA LEU A 231 -6.23 -13.26 18.63
C LEU A 231 -6.23 -14.65 19.27
N GLN A 232 -6.58 -14.76 20.56
CA GLN A 232 -6.68 -16.06 21.24
C GLN A 232 -7.81 -16.91 20.62
N SER A 233 -8.98 -16.32 20.38
CA SER A 233 -10.11 -17.01 19.74
C SER A 233 -9.74 -17.54 18.35
N ILE A 234 -8.95 -16.79 17.58
CA ILE A 234 -8.44 -17.22 16.27
C ILE A 234 -7.46 -18.39 16.44
N ALA A 235 -6.50 -18.27 17.35
CA ALA A 235 -5.52 -19.34 17.62
C ALA A 235 -6.20 -20.65 18.05
N ASP A 236 -7.17 -20.57 18.95
CA ASP A 236 -7.93 -21.72 19.44
C ASP A 236 -8.75 -22.43 18.33
N SER A 237 -9.05 -21.70 17.25
CA SER A 237 -9.84 -22.22 16.12
C SER A 237 -9.02 -22.99 15.07
N GLN A 238 -7.69 -23.02 15.17
CA GLN A 238 -6.82 -23.67 14.18
C GLN A 238 -7.03 -25.20 14.13
N GLU A 239 -7.15 -25.87 15.28
CA GLU A 239 -7.32 -27.33 15.32
C GLU A 239 -8.60 -27.78 14.63
N SER A 240 -9.65 -26.96 14.65
CA SER A 240 -10.93 -27.25 13.97
C SER A 240 -10.90 -26.96 12.47
N GLY A 241 -9.85 -26.28 11.97
CA GLY A 241 -9.76 -25.84 10.59
C GLY A 241 -10.54 -24.55 10.28
N ILE A 242 -11.20 -23.94 11.25
CA ILE A 242 -11.88 -22.64 11.07
C ILE A 242 -10.89 -21.60 10.58
N PHE A 243 -9.73 -21.48 11.22
CA PHE A 243 -8.61 -20.64 10.79
C PHE A 243 -7.40 -21.49 10.40
N LYS A 244 -6.67 -21.06 9.38
CA LYS A 244 -5.37 -21.62 8.99
C LYS A 244 -4.35 -20.50 8.76
N TYR A 245 -3.25 -20.51 9.51
CA TYR A 245 -2.13 -19.62 9.25
C TYR A 245 -1.37 -20.06 8.00
N GLY A 246 -1.14 -19.14 7.06
CA GLY A 246 -0.50 -19.42 5.78
C GLY A 246 0.80 -18.66 5.52
N GLY A 247 1.40 -18.04 6.55
CA GLY A 247 2.64 -17.27 6.44
C GLY A 247 2.44 -15.75 6.42
N ARG A 248 3.54 -15.04 6.36
CA ARG A 248 3.57 -13.56 6.39
C ARG A 248 3.12 -12.96 5.07
N ARG A 249 2.72 -11.70 5.09
CA ARG A 249 2.40 -10.87 3.91
C ARG A 249 1.34 -11.52 3.01
N GLY A 250 1.71 -11.87 1.78
CA GLY A 250 0.86 -12.52 0.79
C GLY A 250 1.05 -14.04 0.69
N ASP A 251 1.81 -14.65 1.59
CA ASP A 251 2.19 -16.07 1.48
C ASP A 251 0.96 -16.98 1.53
N SER A 252 -0.09 -16.57 2.25
CA SER A 252 -1.38 -17.28 2.34
C SER A 252 -2.29 -17.14 1.11
N LEU A 253 -1.93 -16.38 0.06
CA LEU A 253 -2.74 -16.21 -1.15
C LEU A 253 -3.11 -17.56 -1.79
N SER A 254 -2.17 -18.50 -1.83
CA SER A 254 -2.41 -19.83 -2.41
C SER A 254 -3.46 -20.63 -1.67
N LEU A 255 -3.66 -20.44 -0.37
CA LEU A 255 -4.72 -21.10 0.40
C LEU A 255 -6.11 -20.67 -0.09
N PHE A 256 -6.26 -19.41 -0.51
CA PHE A 256 -7.51 -18.90 -1.07
C PHE A 256 -7.64 -19.25 -2.55
N THR A 257 -6.66 -18.93 -3.39
CA THR A 257 -6.77 -19.11 -4.85
C THR A 257 -6.84 -20.57 -5.29
N SER A 258 -6.34 -21.52 -4.48
CA SER A 258 -6.51 -22.95 -4.71
C SER A 258 -7.88 -23.49 -4.28
N GLY A 259 -8.69 -22.68 -3.58
CA GLY A 259 -9.95 -23.11 -2.97
C GLY A 259 -9.77 -23.96 -1.69
N GLU A 260 -8.60 -23.96 -1.07
CA GLU A 260 -8.38 -24.65 0.22
C GLU A 260 -9.10 -23.94 1.36
N CYS A 261 -9.00 -22.59 1.44
CA CYS A 261 -9.76 -21.75 2.36
C CYS A 261 -10.89 -21.03 1.61
N GLY A 262 -12.08 -20.99 2.18
CA GLY A 262 -13.24 -20.35 1.58
C GLY A 262 -13.27 -18.85 1.74
N MET A 263 -12.52 -18.30 2.69
CA MET A 263 -12.40 -16.85 2.93
C MET A 263 -10.95 -16.46 3.20
N TRP A 264 -10.65 -15.17 2.95
CA TRP A 264 -9.30 -14.63 3.13
C TRP A 264 -9.34 -13.14 3.44
N MET A 265 -8.74 -12.71 4.56
CA MET A 265 -8.57 -11.28 4.87
C MET A 265 -7.20 -10.81 4.43
N ASN A 266 -7.18 -9.90 3.47
CA ASN A 266 -5.94 -9.30 2.98
C ASN A 266 -6.24 -8.05 2.15
N SER A 267 -5.19 -7.39 1.68
CA SER A 267 -5.26 -6.18 0.86
C SER A 267 -6.22 -6.32 -0.33
N SER A 268 -7.00 -5.26 -0.59
CA SER A 268 -7.79 -5.11 -1.82
C SER A 268 -6.93 -5.24 -3.09
N ALA A 269 -5.63 -4.91 -2.98
CA ALA A 269 -4.66 -4.97 -4.08
C ALA A 269 -4.31 -6.40 -4.56
N TYR A 270 -4.91 -7.42 -3.96
CA TYR A 270 -4.81 -8.78 -4.50
C TYR A 270 -5.84 -9.10 -5.58
N TYR A 271 -6.74 -8.16 -5.91
CA TYR A 271 -7.76 -8.34 -6.95
C TYR A 271 -7.19 -8.93 -8.25
N GLY A 272 -6.16 -8.28 -8.83
CA GLY A 272 -5.54 -8.77 -10.06
C GLY A 272 -4.88 -10.14 -9.93
N SER A 273 -4.30 -10.45 -8.76
CA SER A 273 -3.70 -11.77 -8.50
C SER A 273 -4.77 -12.86 -8.33
N ILE A 274 -5.85 -12.57 -7.62
CA ILE A 274 -6.97 -13.51 -7.44
C ILE A 274 -7.62 -13.77 -8.79
N THR A 275 -7.93 -12.72 -9.56
CA THR A 275 -8.54 -12.84 -10.90
C THR A 275 -7.70 -13.72 -11.84
N SER A 276 -6.38 -13.67 -11.73
CA SER A 276 -5.48 -14.44 -12.59
C SER A 276 -5.25 -15.88 -12.12
N GLN A 277 -5.54 -16.23 -10.85
CA GLN A 277 -5.16 -17.51 -10.25
C GLN A 277 -6.36 -18.35 -9.79
N ALA A 278 -7.48 -17.72 -9.37
CA ALA A 278 -8.66 -18.44 -8.92
C ALA A 278 -9.47 -18.95 -10.12
N GLU A 279 -9.91 -20.21 -10.05
CA GLU A 279 -10.77 -20.85 -11.06
C GLU A 279 -12.25 -20.87 -10.60
N PHE A 280 -12.62 -20.05 -9.61
CA PHE A 280 -13.97 -19.93 -9.05
C PHE A 280 -14.42 -18.48 -9.01
N ALA A 281 -15.71 -18.24 -8.93
CA ALA A 281 -16.28 -16.92 -8.70
C ALA A 281 -15.96 -16.46 -7.26
N PHE A 282 -15.56 -15.20 -7.11
CA PHE A 282 -15.21 -14.63 -5.82
C PHE A 282 -15.81 -13.25 -5.65
N GLY A 283 -15.91 -12.81 -4.39
CA GLY A 283 -16.31 -11.47 -4.03
C GLY A 283 -15.42 -10.92 -2.93
N GLN A 284 -15.64 -9.64 -2.60
CA GLN A 284 -15.01 -9.00 -1.45
C GLN A 284 -16.04 -8.18 -0.69
N THR A 285 -15.83 -8.06 0.61
CA THR A 285 -16.64 -7.26 1.51
C THR A 285 -15.76 -6.63 2.58
N MET A 286 -16.33 -5.72 3.37
CA MET A 286 -15.62 -5.06 4.47
C MET A 286 -15.13 -6.06 5.52
N LEU A 287 -14.15 -5.65 6.31
CA LEU A 287 -13.68 -6.41 7.47
C LEU A 287 -14.83 -6.71 8.45
N PRO A 288 -14.82 -7.88 9.09
CA PRO A 288 -15.87 -8.23 10.06
C PRO A 288 -15.74 -7.38 11.33
N LEU A 289 -16.88 -6.93 11.85
CA LEU A 289 -16.98 -6.21 13.12
C LEU A 289 -16.97 -7.19 14.29
N ASP A 290 -16.20 -6.88 15.33
CA ASP A 290 -16.30 -7.51 16.62
C ASP A 290 -17.37 -6.81 17.46
N THR A 291 -18.57 -7.40 17.52
CA THR A 291 -19.72 -6.81 18.22
C THR A 291 -19.59 -6.79 19.75
N ASP A 292 -18.62 -7.52 20.31
CA ASP A 292 -18.28 -7.46 21.71
C ASP A 292 -17.41 -6.24 22.05
N VAL A 293 -16.81 -5.61 21.04
CA VAL A 293 -15.90 -4.46 21.17
C VAL A 293 -16.52 -3.15 20.74
N ALA A 294 -17.30 -3.14 19.66
CA ALA A 294 -17.93 -1.95 19.12
C ALA A 294 -19.32 -2.23 18.56
N GLU A 295 -20.22 -1.23 18.61
CA GLU A 295 -21.57 -1.34 18.05
C GLU A 295 -21.59 -1.13 16.52
N ALA A 296 -20.61 -0.41 15.99
CA ALA A 296 -20.47 -0.10 14.58
C ALA A 296 -18.99 0.10 14.22
N PRO A 297 -18.59 -0.18 12.97
CA PRO A 297 -17.21 0.06 12.54
C PRO A 297 -16.92 1.56 12.41
N GLN A 298 -15.64 1.94 12.62
CA GLN A 298 -15.17 3.31 12.42
C GLN A 298 -14.74 3.54 10.97
N ASN A 299 -13.57 3.16 10.59
CA ASN A 299 -13.01 3.12 9.24
C ASN A 299 -11.71 2.30 9.26
N SER A 300 -11.32 1.76 8.11
CA SER A 300 -10.00 1.15 7.95
C SER A 300 -8.92 2.21 7.72
N ILE A 301 -7.66 1.82 7.94
CA ILE A 301 -6.48 2.64 7.58
C ILE A 301 -5.77 2.06 6.38
N ILE A 302 -5.14 2.93 5.60
CA ILE A 302 -4.41 2.52 4.41
C ILE A 302 -3.23 1.61 4.73
N GLY A 303 -2.93 0.74 3.78
CA GLY A 303 -1.63 0.14 3.56
C GLY A 303 -1.13 0.49 2.17
N GLY A 304 0.00 -0.12 1.79
CA GLY A 304 0.61 0.14 0.50
C GLY A 304 1.74 1.16 0.59
N ALA A 305 1.94 1.98 -0.44
CA ALA A 305 3.12 2.84 -0.50
C ALA A 305 2.88 4.16 -1.22
N THR A 306 3.81 5.06 -1.00
CA THR A 306 3.89 6.39 -1.58
C THR A 306 5.26 6.62 -2.20
N LEU A 307 5.38 7.59 -3.09
CA LEU A 307 6.62 7.93 -3.77
C LEU A 307 7.29 9.14 -3.11
N TRP A 308 8.48 8.92 -2.59
CA TRP A 308 9.31 9.95 -1.97
C TRP A 308 10.35 10.45 -2.95
N VAL A 309 10.48 11.76 -3.06
CA VAL A 309 11.52 12.41 -3.87
C VAL A 309 12.73 12.67 -2.99
N LEU A 310 13.92 12.30 -3.45
CA LEU A 310 15.14 12.47 -2.70
C LEU A 310 15.95 13.68 -3.18
N ARG A 311 16.50 14.43 -2.22
CA ARG A 311 17.40 15.55 -2.49
C ARG A 311 18.81 15.07 -2.87
N GLY A 312 19.63 16.00 -3.38
CA GLY A 312 21.01 15.72 -3.78
C GLY A 312 21.16 15.18 -5.20
N LYS A 313 20.09 15.26 -6.00
CA LYS A 313 20.12 14.97 -7.44
C LYS A 313 20.41 16.25 -8.22
N PRO A 314 20.82 16.16 -9.53
CA PRO A 314 20.93 17.31 -10.39
C PRO A 314 19.62 18.10 -10.45
N GLU A 315 19.70 19.44 -10.36
CA GLU A 315 18.52 20.32 -10.40
C GLU A 315 17.68 20.12 -11.68
N ALA A 316 18.29 19.71 -12.78
CA ALA A 316 17.60 19.41 -14.03
C ALA A 316 16.65 18.20 -13.97
N ASN A 317 16.80 17.33 -12.96
CA ASN A 317 15.94 16.15 -12.79
C ASN A 317 14.58 16.53 -12.19
N TYR A 318 14.53 17.50 -11.28
CA TYR A 318 13.33 17.78 -10.49
C TYR A 318 12.12 18.23 -11.30
N PRO A 319 12.23 19.05 -12.38
CA PRO A 319 11.08 19.30 -13.24
C PRO A 319 10.51 18.04 -13.90
N GLY A 320 11.37 17.09 -14.27
CA GLY A 320 10.95 15.80 -14.82
C GLY A 320 10.30 14.92 -13.78
N VAL A 321 10.81 14.91 -12.54
CA VAL A 321 10.17 14.22 -11.41
C VAL A 321 8.76 14.78 -11.18
N ALA A 322 8.60 16.11 -11.14
CA ALA A 322 7.31 16.76 -10.98
C ALA A 322 6.34 16.43 -12.11
N ALA A 323 6.82 16.43 -13.37
CA ALA A 323 6.03 16.05 -14.53
C ALA A 323 5.56 14.59 -14.47
N PHE A 324 6.43 13.67 -14.02
CA PHE A 324 6.07 12.26 -13.84
C PHE A 324 5.04 12.07 -12.72
N MET A 325 5.19 12.75 -11.56
CA MET A 325 4.22 12.69 -10.47
C MET A 325 2.84 13.20 -10.90
N ASN A 326 2.81 14.28 -11.70
CA ASN A 326 1.57 14.81 -12.25
C ASN A 326 0.92 13.83 -13.26
N PHE A 327 1.71 13.21 -14.14
CA PHE A 327 1.25 12.16 -15.05
C PHE A 327 0.66 10.97 -14.28
N LEU A 328 1.38 10.48 -13.27
CA LEU A 328 0.97 9.35 -12.44
C LEU A 328 -0.37 9.62 -11.73
N SER A 329 -0.64 10.86 -11.34
CA SER A 329 -1.88 11.28 -10.68
C SER A 329 -3.06 11.49 -11.63
N GLY A 330 -2.84 11.37 -12.93
CA GLY A 330 -3.89 11.52 -13.95
C GLY A 330 -5.00 10.47 -13.76
N SER A 331 -6.25 10.89 -13.96
CA SER A 331 -7.42 10.03 -13.72
C SER A 331 -7.42 8.76 -14.57
N GLU A 332 -6.94 8.81 -15.81
CA GLU A 332 -6.85 7.64 -16.69
C GLU A 332 -5.81 6.62 -16.18
N VAL A 333 -4.62 7.11 -15.77
CA VAL A 333 -3.56 6.24 -15.22
C VAL A 333 -4.02 5.61 -13.91
N GLN A 334 -4.64 6.38 -13.03
CA GLN A 334 -5.11 5.89 -11.73
C GLN A 334 -6.32 4.98 -11.83
N ALA A 335 -7.27 5.23 -12.75
CA ALA A 335 -8.39 4.34 -13.01
C ALA A 335 -7.90 3.00 -13.57
N TRP A 336 -7.01 3.03 -14.57
CA TRP A 336 -6.39 1.82 -15.11
C TRP A 336 -5.63 1.04 -14.02
N TRP A 337 -4.81 1.72 -13.21
CA TRP A 337 -4.06 1.10 -12.11
C TRP A 337 -5.00 0.43 -11.11
N HIS A 338 -6.06 1.11 -10.69
CA HIS A 338 -7.10 0.58 -9.81
C HIS A 338 -7.74 -0.69 -10.38
N GLN A 339 -8.24 -0.61 -11.62
CA GLN A 339 -8.97 -1.71 -12.27
C GLN A 339 -8.10 -2.96 -12.48
N GLU A 340 -6.82 -2.79 -12.75
CA GLU A 340 -5.88 -3.88 -12.98
C GLU A 340 -5.34 -4.52 -11.68
N THR A 341 -5.34 -3.78 -10.59
CA THR A 341 -4.64 -4.21 -9.37
C THR A 341 -5.53 -4.38 -8.15
N GLY A 342 -6.60 -3.59 -8.04
CA GLY A 342 -7.43 -3.45 -6.83
C GLY A 342 -6.85 -2.48 -5.80
N TYR A 343 -5.72 -1.77 -6.09
CA TYR A 343 -5.33 -0.61 -5.30
C TYR A 343 -6.41 0.47 -5.37
N VAL A 344 -6.59 1.21 -4.29
CA VAL A 344 -7.53 2.33 -4.25
C VAL A 344 -7.08 3.41 -5.25
N PRO A 345 -7.97 3.95 -6.10
CA PRO A 345 -7.64 5.12 -6.91
C PRO A 345 -7.33 6.29 -5.97
N ILE A 346 -6.20 6.95 -6.17
CA ILE A 346 -5.74 7.99 -5.22
C ILE A 346 -6.50 9.31 -5.36
N THR A 347 -7.27 9.49 -6.44
CA THR A 347 -8.07 10.70 -6.70
C THR A 347 -9.55 10.38 -6.87
N THR A 348 -10.42 11.31 -6.49
CA THR A 348 -11.87 11.18 -6.73
C THR A 348 -12.20 11.03 -8.21
N ALA A 349 -11.53 11.79 -9.08
CA ALA A 349 -11.75 11.72 -10.52
C ALA A 349 -11.45 10.33 -11.11
N ALA A 350 -10.45 9.61 -10.59
CA ALA A 350 -10.15 8.26 -11.05
C ALA A 350 -11.21 7.23 -10.60
N SER A 351 -11.75 7.40 -9.38
CA SER A 351 -12.88 6.60 -8.89
C SER A 351 -14.15 6.83 -9.73
N ASP A 352 -14.45 8.09 -10.03
CA ASP A 352 -15.60 8.45 -10.86
C ASP A 352 -15.44 7.91 -12.28
N LEU A 353 -14.25 8.01 -12.87
CA LEU A 353 -13.96 7.44 -14.19
C LEU A 353 -14.16 5.92 -14.22
N SER A 354 -13.70 5.19 -13.19
CA SER A 354 -13.92 3.74 -13.09
C SER A 354 -15.42 3.40 -13.03
N ARG A 355 -16.21 4.23 -12.32
CA ARG A 355 -17.68 4.08 -12.27
C ARG A 355 -18.34 4.37 -13.62
N GLU A 356 -17.94 5.46 -14.30
CA GLU A 356 -18.44 5.82 -15.63
C GLU A 356 -18.12 4.75 -16.67
N GLN A 357 -17.00 4.05 -16.53
CA GLN A 357 -16.62 2.92 -17.38
C GLN A 357 -17.37 1.62 -17.06
N GLY A 358 -18.22 1.59 -16.02
CA GLY A 358 -19.00 0.42 -15.62
C GLY A 358 -18.19 -0.63 -14.82
N PHE A 359 -16.95 -0.31 -14.41
CA PHE A 359 -16.06 -1.29 -13.77
C PHE A 359 -16.66 -1.91 -12.50
N TYR A 360 -17.29 -1.09 -11.65
CA TYR A 360 -17.90 -1.58 -10.40
C TYR A 360 -19.17 -2.40 -10.61
N ASP A 361 -19.90 -2.15 -11.71
CA ASP A 361 -21.07 -2.93 -12.08
C ASP A 361 -20.68 -4.33 -12.60
N GLU A 362 -19.58 -4.39 -13.35
CA GLU A 362 -19.02 -5.63 -13.89
C GLU A 362 -18.22 -6.42 -12.84
N ASN A 363 -17.68 -5.75 -11.82
CA ASN A 363 -16.83 -6.32 -10.76
C ASN A 363 -17.34 -5.89 -9.37
N PRO A 364 -18.50 -6.40 -8.92
CA PRO A 364 -19.13 -6.01 -7.67
C PRO A 364 -18.20 -6.16 -6.46
N GLY A 365 -18.21 -5.15 -5.57
CA GLY A 365 -17.41 -5.11 -4.35
C GLY A 365 -16.01 -4.55 -4.52
N THR A 366 -15.51 -4.28 -5.75
CA THR A 366 -14.18 -3.71 -5.97
C THR A 366 -14.05 -2.27 -5.48
N ASP A 367 -15.15 -1.62 -5.12
CA ASP A 367 -15.20 -0.32 -4.43
C ASP A 367 -15.18 -0.44 -2.88
N THR A 368 -15.19 -1.64 -2.32
CA THR A 368 -15.21 -1.89 -0.86
C THR A 368 -14.09 -1.14 -0.13
N ALA A 369 -12.87 -1.16 -0.66
CA ALA A 369 -11.74 -0.47 -0.05
C ALA A 369 -11.94 1.05 0.06
N ILE A 370 -12.57 1.68 -0.94
CA ILE A 370 -12.93 3.10 -0.92
C ILE A 370 -14.01 3.35 0.12
N ALA A 371 -15.01 2.47 0.18
CA ALA A 371 -16.12 2.57 1.13
C ALA A 371 -15.63 2.44 2.58
N GLU A 372 -14.71 1.50 2.87
CA GLU A 372 -14.12 1.35 4.21
C GLU A 372 -13.33 2.58 4.67
N LEU A 373 -12.50 3.14 3.77
CA LEU A 373 -11.70 4.35 4.06
C LEU A 373 -12.57 5.59 4.31
N SER A 374 -13.74 5.63 3.69
CA SER A 374 -14.65 6.78 3.70
C SER A 374 -15.87 6.60 4.62
N LEU A 375 -15.92 5.50 5.37
CA LEU A 375 -17.11 5.10 6.14
C LEU A 375 -17.49 6.15 7.18
N ASN A 376 -16.49 6.67 7.89
CA ASN A 376 -16.67 7.73 8.89
C ASN A 376 -15.52 8.75 8.83
N THR A 377 -15.70 9.91 9.44
CA THR A 377 -14.60 10.84 9.66
C THR A 377 -13.56 10.19 10.58
N PRO A 378 -12.29 10.10 10.17
CA PRO A 378 -11.25 9.47 10.98
C PRO A 378 -11.08 10.14 12.36
N THR A 379 -10.90 9.32 13.38
CA THR A 379 -10.54 9.74 14.73
C THR A 379 -9.03 9.72 14.95
N ALA A 380 -8.57 10.06 16.14
CA ALA A 380 -7.17 9.89 16.54
C ALA A 380 -6.69 8.42 16.44
N ASN A 381 -7.61 7.45 16.56
CA ASN A 381 -7.31 6.03 16.50
C ASN A 381 -7.38 5.42 15.07
N SER A 382 -8.02 6.11 14.13
CA SER A 382 -8.32 5.58 12.81
C SER A 382 -7.85 6.44 11.63
N ARG A 383 -7.09 7.53 11.89
CA ARG A 383 -6.52 8.36 10.82
C ARG A 383 -5.21 7.83 10.25
N GLY A 384 -4.63 6.80 10.86
CA GLY A 384 -3.35 6.20 10.48
C GLY A 384 -2.41 5.98 11.67
N LEU A 385 -1.16 5.63 11.35
CA LEU A 385 -0.11 5.30 12.32
C LEU A 385 1.18 6.07 11.96
N ARG A 386 1.85 6.67 12.95
CA ARG A 386 3.06 7.45 12.73
C ARG A 386 4.15 7.09 13.74
N PHE A 387 4.55 5.83 13.75
CA PHE A 387 5.55 5.29 14.66
C PHE A 387 6.93 5.23 14.01
N GLY A 388 7.95 5.72 14.72
CA GLY A 388 9.34 5.56 14.29
C GLY A 388 9.81 4.11 14.36
N ASN A 389 10.75 3.72 13.50
CA ASN A 389 11.24 2.33 13.41
C ASN A 389 10.14 1.28 13.18
N PHE A 390 8.98 1.67 12.65
CA PHE A 390 7.82 0.79 12.60
C PHE A 390 8.02 -0.43 11.69
N VAL A 391 8.92 -0.36 10.71
CA VAL A 391 9.32 -1.53 9.91
C VAL A 391 9.84 -2.65 10.79
N GLN A 392 10.78 -2.35 11.70
CA GLN A 392 11.36 -3.33 12.62
C GLN A 392 10.36 -3.75 13.70
N ILE A 393 9.49 -2.83 14.12
CA ILE A 393 8.45 -3.12 15.11
C ILE A 393 7.42 -4.08 14.52
N ARG A 394 7.00 -3.88 13.26
CA ARG A 394 6.08 -4.81 12.58
C ARG A 394 6.69 -6.22 12.43
N ASP A 395 8.01 -6.32 12.21
CA ASP A 395 8.70 -7.61 12.21
C ASP A 395 8.64 -8.27 13.59
N ALA A 396 8.88 -7.52 14.68
CA ALA A 396 8.76 -8.03 16.04
C ALA A 396 7.32 -8.50 16.36
N ILE A 397 6.31 -7.72 15.99
CA ILE A 397 4.89 -8.11 16.13
C ILE A 397 4.62 -9.41 15.37
N ASN A 398 5.11 -9.55 14.14
CA ASN A 398 4.91 -10.76 13.34
C ASN A 398 5.55 -11.99 13.98
N GLU A 399 6.74 -11.86 14.56
CA GLU A 399 7.42 -12.96 15.28
C GLU A 399 6.60 -13.44 16.46
N GLU A 400 6.06 -12.53 17.26
CA GLU A 400 5.24 -12.87 18.41
C GLU A 400 3.90 -13.49 18.02
N MET A 401 3.25 -12.97 16.97
CA MET A 401 2.04 -13.59 16.43
C MET A 401 2.30 -15.00 15.88
N GLU A 402 3.45 -15.24 15.26
CA GLU A 402 3.83 -16.59 14.80
C GLU A 402 4.04 -17.56 15.96
N ALA A 403 4.59 -17.10 17.10
CA ALA A 403 4.69 -17.90 18.31
C ALA A 403 3.29 -18.24 18.90
N LEU A 404 2.32 -17.31 18.78
CA LEU A 404 0.93 -17.58 19.12
C LEU A 404 0.33 -18.67 18.19
N TRP A 405 0.50 -18.54 16.87
CA TRP A 405 -0.05 -19.51 15.92
C TRP A 405 0.61 -20.90 16.05
N ALA A 406 1.86 -20.95 16.50
CA ALA A 406 2.54 -22.20 16.80
C ALA A 406 2.08 -22.85 18.13
N GLY A 407 1.32 -22.12 18.95
CA GLY A 407 0.88 -22.57 20.27
C GLY A 407 1.98 -22.45 21.35
N ASP A 408 3.06 -21.71 21.07
CA ASP A 408 4.18 -21.50 22.00
C ASP A 408 3.85 -20.43 23.06
N LYS A 409 2.91 -19.53 22.75
CA LYS A 409 2.46 -18.42 23.60
C LYS A 409 0.94 -18.29 23.57
N THR A 410 0.38 -17.75 24.64
CA THR A 410 -0.98 -17.18 24.61
C THR A 410 -0.98 -15.84 23.87
N ALA A 411 -2.15 -15.36 23.45
CA ALA A 411 -2.26 -14.07 22.79
C ALA A 411 -1.78 -12.92 23.68
N GLN A 412 -2.08 -12.95 24.98
CA GLN A 412 -1.62 -11.92 25.91
C GLN A 412 -0.10 -11.91 26.04
N GLU A 413 0.55 -13.07 26.21
CA GLU A 413 2.01 -13.17 26.27
C GLU A 413 2.68 -12.66 25.00
N ALA A 414 2.15 -13.02 23.82
CA ALA A 414 2.65 -12.57 22.53
C ALA A 414 2.52 -11.04 22.36
N LEU A 415 1.37 -10.48 22.75
CA LEU A 415 1.13 -9.04 22.65
C LEU A 415 1.98 -8.24 23.65
N ASP A 416 2.14 -8.72 24.89
CA ASP A 416 2.97 -8.05 25.91
C ASP A 416 4.44 -7.99 25.48
N GLU A 417 4.98 -9.08 24.93
CA GLU A 417 6.35 -9.12 24.39
C GLU A 417 6.49 -8.22 23.17
N ALA A 418 5.51 -8.20 22.27
CA ALA A 418 5.51 -7.33 21.10
C ALA A 418 5.50 -5.85 21.49
N VAL A 419 4.71 -5.47 22.51
CA VAL A 419 4.66 -4.10 23.08
C VAL A 419 6.00 -3.73 23.72
N GLU A 420 6.61 -4.61 24.53
CA GLU A 420 7.90 -4.34 25.17
C GLU A 420 9.01 -4.12 24.12
N ARG A 421 9.10 -5.00 23.14
CA ARG A 421 10.06 -4.90 22.02
C ARG A 421 9.81 -3.65 21.19
N GLY A 422 8.55 -3.36 20.89
CA GLY A 422 8.12 -2.19 20.13
C GLY A 422 8.48 -0.88 20.86
N ASN A 423 8.16 -0.77 22.15
CA ASN A 423 8.47 0.41 22.96
C ASN A 423 9.99 0.65 23.09
N THR A 424 10.80 -0.41 23.14
CA THR A 424 12.25 -0.29 23.08
C THR A 424 12.72 0.39 21.78
N LEU A 425 12.13 0.01 20.63
CA LEU A 425 12.44 0.59 19.33
C LEU A 425 11.91 2.02 19.18
N LEU A 426 10.72 2.33 19.71
CA LEU A 426 10.15 3.69 19.74
C LEU A 426 11.06 4.63 20.55
N ALA A 427 11.44 4.22 21.77
CA ALA A 427 12.31 5.00 22.62
C ALA A 427 13.69 5.25 21.97
N LYS A 428 14.22 4.28 21.20
CA LYS A 428 15.46 4.44 20.44
C LYS A 428 15.29 5.48 19.34
N PHE A 429 14.17 5.46 18.63
CA PHE A 429 13.86 6.41 17.56
C PHE A 429 13.69 7.83 18.14
N ALA A 430 12.92 7.99 19.20
CA ALA A 430 12.71 9.28 19.85
C ALA A 430 14.03 9.92 20.29
N ARG A 431 14.91 9.15 20.94
CA ARG A 431 16.25 9.66 21.36
C ARG A 431 17.15 10.09 20.19
N ALA A 432 16.96 9.53 19.01
CA ALA A 432 17.77 9.85 17.84
C ALA A 432 17.24 11.06 17.05
N ASN A 433 15.98 11.46 17.28
CA ASN A 433 15.28 12.45 16.46
C ASN A 433 14.63 13.59 17.30
N ASN A 434 14.92 13.71 18.60
CA ASN A 434 14.58 14.81 19.49
C ASN A 434 15.71 15.81 19.62
#